data_3fb1fb38d000900e9a9dcc30d0cf515c
#
_entry.id   3fb1fb38d000900e9a9dcc30d0cf515c
#
_cell.length_a   1.000
_cell.length_b   1.000
_cell.length_c   1.000
_cell.angle_alpha   90.00
_cell.angle_beta   90.00
_cell.angle_gamma   90.00
#
_symmetry.space_group_name_H-M   'P 1'
#
loop_
_entity.id
_entity.type
_entity.pdbx_description
1 polymer ?
#
loop_
_entity_poly.entity_id
_entity_poly.type
_entity_poly.pdbx_seq_one_letter_code
_entity_poly.pdbx_strand_id
1 'polypeptide(L)'
;MAASKDVVVDIQKMSLTFQTADGPVYALSEVDLTINKGEFVSFIGPSGCGKTTLLRVIADLERATGGDILINGVSPQQAREDRSYGYVFQAPALLPWRSIERNVTLPLEIMELSKEERLRRAHEALKLVELNGFEKKFPWQLSGGMQQRASIARALSFDADLLLMDEPFGALDEIVRDHLNEQLLKLWARTNKTVAFVTHSIPEAVFLSSKIVVMSPRPGRIIDVIETDFAKDRTLDIRETPEFLEVAHRVREGLRAGHSYDD
;
A
#
# COMPACT_ATOMS: atom_id res chain seq x y z
N MET A 1 -28.72 -13.74 4.70
CA MET A 1 -27.98 -12.68 5.40
C MET A 1 -26.53 -12.80 4.93
N ALA A 2 -26.03 -11.87 4.11
CA ALA A 2 -24.63 -11.84 3.74
C ALA A 2 -23.82 -11.60 5.03
N ALA A 3 -22.81 -12.43 5.27
CA ALA A 3 -21.89 -12.21 6.38
C ALA A 3 -21.31 -10.79 6.24
N SER A 4 -21.43 -9.99 7.29
CA SER A 4 -20.80 -8.68 7.36
C SER A 4 -19.32 -8.90 7.12
N LYS A 5 -18.79 -8.45 5.98
CA LYS A 5 -17.35 -8.42 5.75
C LYS A 5 -16.78 -7.48 6.82
N ASP A 6 -15.75 -7.93 7.55
CA ASP A 6 -15.09 -7.10 8.55
C ASP A 6 -14.43 -5.90 7.86
N VAL A 7 -14.95 -4.71 8.07
CA VAL A 7 -14.44 -3.47 7.48
C VAL A 7 -13.17 -3.04 8.21
N VAL A 8 -12.08 -2.89 7.48
CA VAL A 8 -10.78 -2.44 8.01
C VAL A 8 -10.59 -0.94 7.81
N VAL A 9 -11.00 -0.41 6.66
CA VAL A 9 -10.97 1.04 6.38
C VAL A 9 -12.35 1.47 5.94
N ASP A 10 -12.94 2.45 6.61
CA ASP A 10 -14.21 3.08 6.25
C ASP A 10 -14.01 4.59 6.12
N ILE A 11 -14.25 5.11 4.93
CA ILE A 11 -14.07 6.53 4.58
C ILE A 11 -15.39 7.06 4.06
N GLN A 12 -15.90 8.14 4.65
CA GLN A 12 -17.18 8.74 4.30
C GLN A 12 -17.01 10.24 4.02
N LYS A 13 -17.22 10.64 2.76
CA LYS A 13 -17.15 12.03 2.27
C LYS A 13 -15.88 12.77 2.70
N MET A 14 -14.77 12.04 2.78
CA MET A 14 -13.50 12.57 3.26
C MET A 14 -12.94 13.59 2.28
N SER A 15 -12.52 14.73 2.79
CA SER A 15 -11.91 15.82 2.03
C SER A 15 -10.65 16.31 2.72
N LEU A 16 -9.68 16.77 1.93
CA LEU A 16 -8.45 17.38 2.44
C LEU A 16 -8.08 18.60 1.61
N THR A 17 -7.94 19.73 2.29
CA THR A 17 -7.51 21.01 1.71
C THR A 17 -6.28 21.50 2.46
N PHE A 18 -5.19 21.74 1.74
CA PHE A 18 -3.99 22.38 2.28
C PHE A 18 -4.13 23.90 2.16
N GLN A 19 -3.81 24.63 3.23
CA GLN A 19 -3.66 26.10 3.20
C GLN A 19 -2.23 26.44 2.80
N THR A 20 -2.04 27.13 1.70
CA THR A 20 -0.72 27.55 1.21
C THR A 20 -0.67 29.07 1.11
N ALA A 21 0.53 29.64 0.94
CA ALA A 21 0.71 31.08 0.76
C ALA A 21 -0.06 31.61 -0.49
N ASP A 22 -0.22 30.77 -1.51
CA ASP A 22 -0.89 31.09 -2.77
C ASP A 22 -2.42 30.78 -2.74
N GLY A 23 -2.96 30.37 -1.58
CA GLY A 23 -4.36 30.03 -1.39
C GLY A 23 -4.60 28.55 -1.11
N PRO A 24 -5.88 28.14 -0.98
CA PRO A 24 -6.24 26.77 -0.66
C PRO A 24 -5.98 25.81 -1.83
N VAL A 25 -5.34 24.67 -1.54
CA VAL A 25 -5.11 23.57 -2.49
C VAL A 25 -6.01 22.40 -2.10
N TYR A 26 -7.04 22.15 -2.88
CA TYR A 26 -7.96 21.01 -2.71
C TYR A 26 -7.26 19.73 -3.18
N ALA A 27 -6.76 18.94 -2.26
CA ALA A 27 -6.02 17.70 -2.57
C ALA A 27 -6.97 16.54 -2.81
N LEU A 28 -7.96 16.35 -1.91
CA LEU A 28 -8.98 15.30 -1.97
C LEU A 28 -10.36 15.91 -1.73
N SER A 29 -11.38 15.40 -2.42
CA SER A 29 -12.75 15.90 -2.33
C SER A 29 -13.76 14.76 -2.31
N GLU A 30 -14.54 14.69 -1.23
CA GLU A 30 -15.65 13.75 -1.05
C GLU A 30 -15.32 12.31 -1.43
N VAL A 31 -14.24 11.79 -0.83
CA VAL A 31 -13.81 10.40 -1.02
C VAL A 31 -14.68 9.49 -0.15
N ASP A 32 -15.37 8.53 -0.79
CA ASP A 32 -16.10 7.44 -0.14
C ASP A 32 -15.43 6.12 -0.50
N LEU A 33 -14.99 5.34 0.50
CA LEU A 33 -14.31 4.07 0.26
C LEU A 33 -14.43 3.12 1.44
N THR A 34 -14.72 1.85 1.15
CA THR A 34 -14.66 0.77 2.13
C THR A 34 -13.63 -0.28 1.69
N ILE A 35 -12.70 -0.63 2.59
CA ILE A 35 -11.75 -1.73 2.42
C ILE A 35 -12.07 -2.80 3.45
N ASN A 36 -12.32 -4.02 2.98
CA ASN A 36 -12.62 -5.16 3.83
C ASN A 36 -11.36 -5.98 4.16
N LYS A 37 -11.44 -6.73 5.24
CA LYS A 37 -10.36 -7.61 5.69
C LYS A 37 -9.92 -8.58 4.60
N GLY A 38 -8.61 -8.67 4.39
CA GLY A 38 -8.00 -9.55 3.40
C GLY A 38 -8.12 -9.08 1.95
N GLU A 39 -8.65 -7.87 1.68
CA GLU A 39 -8.61 -7.27 0.35
C GLU A 39 -7.22 -6.72 0.02
N PHE A 40 -6.84 -6.81 -1.25
CA PHE A 40 -5.73 -6.07 -1.82
C PHE A 40 -6.30 -4.96 -2.69
N VAL A 41 -6.21 -3.72 -2.22
CA VAL A 41 -6.81 -2.56 -2.88
C VAL A 41 -5.72 -1.70 -3.48
N SER A 42 -5.68 -1.57 -4.81
CA SER A 42 -4.77 -0.64 -5.49
C SER A 42 -5.44 0.69 -5.79
N PHE A 43 -4.72 1.78 -5.53
CA PHE A 43 -5.08 3.15 -5.92
C PHE A 43 -4.29 3.53 -7.16
N ILE A 44 -4.98 3.84 -8.24
CA ILE A 44 -4.39 4.28 -9.50
C ILE A 44 -4.99 5.60 -9.95
N GLY A 45 -4.17 6.46 -10.52
CA GLY A 45 -4.58 7.79 -10.98
C GLY A 45 -3.37 8.60 -11.46
N PRO A 46 -3.58 9.76 -12.08
CA PRO A 46 -2.50 10.60 -12.57
C PRO A 46 -1.56 11.07 -11.45
N SER A 47 -0.37 11.53 -11.83
CA SER A 47 0.57 12.10 -10.87
C SER A 47 -0.02 13.32 -10.17
N GLY A 48 0.15 13.42 -8.85
CA GLY A 48 -0.39 14.53 -8.07
C GLY A 48 -1.90 14.51 -7.81
N CYS A 49 -2.62 13.45 -8.17
CA CYS A 49 -4.07 13.34 -7.92
C CYS A 49 -4.47 13.10 -6.46
N GLY A 50 -3.50 12.81 -5.57
CA GLY A 50 -3.78 12.63 -4.14
C GLY A 50 -3.70 11.19 -3.61
N LYS A 51 -3.22 10.19 -4.38
CA LYS A 51 -3.08 8.78 -3.92
C LYS A 51 -2.25 8.67 -2.64
N THR A 52 -1.03 9.19 -2.66
CA THR A 52 -0.14 9.26 -1.49
C THR A 52 -0.78 10.04 -0.35
N THR A 53 -1.49 11.13 -0.68
CA THR A 53 -2.20 11.95 0.32
C THR A 53 -3.31 11.14 1.00
N LEU A 54 -4.10 10.39 0.24
CA LEU A 54 -5.13 9.49 0.78
C LEU A 54 -4.50 8.45 1.72
N LEU A 55 -3.40 7.82 1.29
CA LEU A 55 -2.70 6.85 2.13
C LEU A 55 -2.17 7.47 3.43
N ARG A 56 -1.68 8.72 3.37
CA ARG A 56 -1.21 9.48 4.54
C ARG A 56 -2.35 9.85 5.50
N VAL A 57 -3.55 10.15 4.97
CA VAL A 57 -4.74 10.40 5.82
C VAL A 57 -5.15 9.11 6.54
N ILE A 58 -5.16 7.96 5.85
CA ILE A 58 -5.42 6.65 6.46
C ILE A 58 -4.41 6.38 7.59
N ALA A 59 -3.15 6.80 7.40
CA ALA A 59 -2.06 6.61 8.36
C ALA A 59 -1.95 7.71 9.44
N ASP A 60 -2.91 8.62 9.58
CA ASP A 60 -2.83 9.79 10.49
C ASP A 60 -1.50 10.58 10.36
N LEU A 61 -0.91 10.58 9.16
CA LEU A 61 0.24 11.42 8.79
C LEU A 61 -0.20 12.77 8.21
N GLU A 62 -1.45 12.84 7.77
CA GLU A 62 -2.18 14.05 7.35
C GLU A 62 -3.59 14.00 7.94
N ARG A 63 -4.17 15.15 8.26
CA ARG A 63 -5.52 15.22 8.84
C ARG A 63 -6.53 15.65 7.80
N ALA A 64 -7.61 14.88 7.66
CA ALA A 64 -8.76 15.27 6.86
C ALA A 64 -9.31 16.61 7.32
N THR A 65 -9.76 17.44 6.38
CA THR A 65 -10.42 18.74 6.67
C THR A 65 -11.94 18.63 6.69
N GLY A 66 -12.50 17.49 6.28
CA GLY A 66 -13.93 17.18 6.32
C GLY A 66 -14.18 15.70 6.09
N GLY A 67 -15.40 15.26 6.43
CA GLY A 67 -15.80 13.86 6.39
C GLY A 67 -15.24 13.04 7.53
N ASP A 68 -15.50 11.73 7.50
CA ASP A 68 -15.15 10.77 8.54
C ASP A 68 -14.26 9.66 8.00
N ILE A 69 -13.38 9.14 8.85
CA ILE A 69 -12.53 7.99 8.54
C ILE A 69 -12.35 7.12 9.79
N LEU A 70 -12.54 5.82 9.62
CA LEU A 70 -12.32 4.82 10.65
C LEU A 70 -11.39 3.72 10.13
N ILE A 71 -10.48 3.29 10.99
CA ILE A 71 -9.57 2.17 10.76
C ILE A 71 -9.85 1.12 11.84
N ASN A 72 -10.30 -0.08 11.44
CA ASN A 72 -10.78 -1.10 12.39
C ASN A 72 -11.81 -0.54 13.40
N GLY A 73 -12.67 0.39 12.96
CA GLY A 73 -13.71 1.01 13.80
C GLY A 73 -13.22 2.10 14.75
N VAL A 74 -11.94 2.48 14.74
CA VAL A 74 -11.38 3.56 15.55
C VAL A 74 -10.84 4.71 14.69
N SER A 75 -10.54 5.85 15.28
CA SER A 75 -9.95 6.98 14.54
C SER A 75 -8.56 6.63 14.00
N PRO A 76 -8.10 7.27 12.89
CA PRO A 76 -6.74 7.08 12.38
C PRO A 76 -5.66 7.32 13.43
N GLN A 77 -5.85 8.32 14.31
CA GLN A 77 -4.94 8.59 15.43
C GLN A 77 -4.86 7.38 16.38
N GLN A 78 -5.99 6.83 16.81
CA GLN A 78 -6.00 5.66 17.68
C GLN A 78 -5.38 4.44 16.99
N ALA A 79 -5.71 4.20 15.72
CA ALA A 79 -5.12 3.11 14.93
C ALA A 79 -3.58 3.23 14.82
N ARG A 80 -3.05 4.46 14.70
CA ARG A 80 -1.60 4.73 14.71
C ARG A 80 -0.99 4.43 16.08
N GLU A 81 -1.61 4.88 17.15
CA GLU A 81 -1.18 4.63 18.53
C GLU A 81 -1.21 3.13 18.87
N ASP A 82 -2.23 2.41 18.40
CA ASP A 82 -2.38 0.95 18.53
C ASP A 82 -1.48 0.16 17.57
N ARG A 83 -0.76 0.83 16.65
CA ARG A 83 0.10 0.20 15.64
C ARG A 83 -0.66 -0.80 14.75
N SER A 84 -1.91 -0.46 14.40
CA SER A 84 -2.82 -1.33 13.62
C SER A 84 -2.41 -1.49 12.16
N TYR A 85 -1.45 -0.72 11.66
CA TYR A 85 -0.98 -0.78 10.28
C TYR A 85 0.55 -0.70 10.17
N GLY A 86 1.09 -1.33 9.12
CA GLY A 86 2.47 -1.15 8.67
C GLY A 86 2.52 -0.22 7.46
N TYR A 87 3.47 0.74 7.43
CA TYR A 87 3.66 1.66 6.32
C TYR A 87 4.95 1.37 5.57
N VAL A 88 4.85 1.19 4.25
CA VAL A 88 5.97 1.03 3.32
C VAL A 88 6.03 2.26 2.42
N PHE A 89 7.09 3.05 2.58
CA PHE A 89 7.31 4.27 1.81
C PHE A 89 7.87 3.97 0.42
N GLN A 90 7.72 4.90 -0.50
CA GLN A 90 8.30 4.84 -1.85
C GLN A 90 9.83 4.66 -1.80
N ALA A 91 10.53 5.44 -0.96
CA ALA A 91 11.91 5.15 -0.61
C ALA A 91 11.94 4.14 0.55
N PRO A 92 12.88 3.17 0.57
CA PRO A 92 12.94 2.13 1.63
C PRO A 92 13.06 2.68 3.05
N ALA A 93 13.54 3.91 3.21
CA ALA A 93 13.69 4.61 4.49
C ALA A 93 14.37 3.73 5.56
N LEU A 94 15.38 2.97 5.14
CA LEU A 94 16.24 2.20 6.06
C LEU A 94 17.25 3.12 6.71
N LEU A 95 17.52 2.90 8.00
CA LEU A 95 18.56 3.63 8.74
C LEU A 95 19.93 3.12 8.29
N PRO A 96 20.76 3.96 7.62
CA PRO A 96 21.99 3.49 7.00
C PRO A 96 23.04 3.00 8.00
N TRP A 97 23.02 3.46 9.24
CA TRP A 97 23.91 3.03 10.32
C TRP A 97 23.47 1.79 11.08
N ARG A 98 22.32 1.17 10.68
CA ARG A 98 21.81 -0.09 11.23
C ARG A 98 21.93 -1.20 10.22
N SER A 99 22.25 -2.43 10.69
CA SER A 99 22.12 -3.61 9.86
C SER A 99 20.68 -3.86 9.42
N ILE A 100 20.46 -4.71 8.44
CA ILE A 100 19.12 -5.08 7.95
C ILE A 100 18.27 -5.65 9.09
N GLU A 101 18.78 -6.60 9.86
CA GLU A 101 18.11 -7.14 11.03
C GLU A 101 17.69 -6.03 12.01
N ARG A 102 18.61 -5.08 12.31
CA ARG A 102 18.33 -3.97 13.22
C ARG A 102 17.38 -2.92 12.64
N ASN A 103 17.26 -2.83 11.32
CA ASN A 103 16.22 -2.04 10.67
C ASN A 103 14.85 -2.72 10.82
N VAL A 104 14.78 -4.03 10.65
CA VAL A 104 13.53 -4.81 10.76
C VAL A 104 13.08 -4.91 12.23
N THR A 105 14.01 -5.00 13.20
CA THR A 105 13.65 -5.01 14.63
C THR A 105 13.24 -3.63 15.17
N LEU A 106 13.46 -2.55 14.45
CA LEU A 106 13.20 -1.18 14.95
C LEU A 106 11.78 -0.97 15.52
N PRO A 107 10.68 -1.32 14.83
CA PRO A 107 9.34 -1.17 15.41
C PRO A 107 9.16 -2.04 16.67
N LEU A 108 9.76 -3.21 16.71
CA LEU A 108 9.69 -4.13 17.86
C LEU A 108 10.50 -3.62 19.07
N GLU A 109 11.57 -2.84 18.80
CA GLU A 109 12.34 -2.12 19.84
C GLU A 109 11.46 -1.03 20.48
N ILE A 110 10.71 -0.28 19.66
CA ILE A 110 9.79 0.76 20.13
C ILE A 110 8.61 0.16 20.90
N MET A 111 8.23 -1.09 20.58
CA MET A 111 7.21 -1.86 21.31
C MET A 111 7.74 -2.52 22.59
N GLU A 112 9.01 -2.32 22.93
CA GLU A 112 9.67 -2.84 24.13
C GLU A 112 9.66 -4.37 24.25
N LEU A 113 9.54 -5.10 23.11
CA LEU A 113 9.60 -6.55 23.12
C LEU A 113 10.98 -7.04 23.57
N SER A 114 11.04 -8.25 24.13
CA SER A 114 12.30 -8.89 24.49
C SER A 114 13.23 -9.04 23.27
N LYS A 115 14.54 -9.05 23.49
CA LYS A 115 15.53 -9.22 22.41
C LYS A 115 15.29 -10.51 21.63
N GLU A 116 14.95 -11.58 22.31
CA GLU A 116 14.68 -12.88 21.72
C GLU A 116 13.48 -12.82 20.76
N GLU A 117 12.37 -12.26 21.21
CA GLU A 117 11.14 -12.13 20.42
C GLU A 117 11.34 -11.20 19.21
N ARG A 118 12.08 -10.09 19.38
CA ARG A 118 12.43 -9.18 18.27
C ARG A 118 13.22 -9.90 17.18
N LEU A 119 14.24 -10.68 17.55
CA LEU A 119 15.07 -11.42 16.59
C LEU A 119 14.25 -12.50 15.89
N ARG A 120 13.44 -13.25 16.64
CA ARG A 120 12.56 -14.27 16.07
C ARG A 120 11.65 -13.69 14.99
N ARG A 121 10.88 -12.63 15.33
CA ARG A 121 9.97 -11.98 14.39
C ARG A 121 10.70 -11.35 13.19
N ALA A 122 11.84 -10.71 13.42
CA ALA A 122 12.63 -10.12 12.34
C ALA A 122 13.14 -11.19 11.36
N HIS A 123 13.62 -12.33 11.85
CA HIS A 123 14.06 -13.43 10.99
C HIS A 123 12.91 -14.07 10.23
N GLU A 124 11.73 -14.22 10.85
CA GLU A 124 10.52 -14.68 10.16
C GLU A 124 10.12 -13.72 9.04
N ALA A 125 10.10 -12.40 9.32
CA ALA A 125 9.78 -11.39 8.33
C ALA A 125 10.81 -11.35 7.19
N LEU A 126 12.11 -11.44 7.49
CA LEU A 126 13.18 -11.50 6.47
C LEU A 126 13.08 -12.77 5.60
N LYS A 127 12.68 -13.89 6.19
CA LYS A 127 12.41 -15.12 5.45
C LYS A 127 11.25 -14.98 4.47
N LEU A 128 10.18 -14.29 4.86
CA LEU A 128 9.01 -14.06 3.99
C LEU A 128 9.36 -13.24 2.74
N VAL A 129 10.35 -12.35 2.83
CA VAL A 129 10.81 -11.50 1.72
C VAL A 129 12.12 -12.02 1.08
N GLU A 130 12.53 -13.25 1.37
CA GLU A 130 13.71 -13.90 0.78
C GLU A 130 15.03 -13.12 0.99
N LEU A 131 15.22 -12.61 2.20
CA LEU A 131 16.46 -11.91 2.61
C LEU A 131 17.26 -12.67 3.67
N ASN A 132 17.11 -13.99 3.72
CA ASN A 132 17.94 -14.86 4.59
C ASN A 132 19.41 -14.73 4.22
N GLY A 133 20.28 -14.63 5.21
CA GLY A 133 21.72 -14.46 5.03
C GLY A 133 22.17 -13.01 4.85
N PHE A 134 21.23 -12.06 4.81
CA PHE A 134 21.51 -10.62 4.69
C PHE A 134 21.28 -9.85 6.00
N GLU A 135 21.00 -10.52 7.11
CA GLU A 135 20.64 -9.94 8.42
C GLU A 135 21.70 -8.96 8.93
N LYS A 136 22.97 -9.32 8.77
CA LYS A 136 24.12 -8.53 9.24
C LYS A 136 24.61 -7.49 8.25
N LYS A 137 24.07 -7.49 7.02
CA LYS A 137 24.42 -6.49 5.99
C LYS A 137 23.81 -5.13 6.34
N PHE A 138 24.41 -4.08 5.78
CA PHE A 138 23.91 -2.71 5.89
C PHE A 138 23.18 -2.30 4.60
N PRO A 139 22.30 -1.28 4.62
CA PRO A 139 21.53 -0.89 3.44
C PRO A 139 22.37 -0.66 2.18
N TRP A 140 23.52 0.00 2.28
CA TRP A 140 24.40 0.27 1.13
C TRP A 140 25.04 -0.99 0.49
N GLN A 141 24.95 -2.14 1.14
CA GLN A 141 25.42 -3.42 0.61
C GLN A 141 24.35 -4.19 -0.16
N LEU A 142 23.14 -3.65 -0.24
CA LEU A 142 21.96 -4.25 -0.87
C LEU A 142 21.57 -3.48 -2.13
N SER A 143 21.03 -4.20 -3.13
CA SER A 143 20.38 -3.56 -4.28
C SER A 143 19.12 -2.80 -3.85
N GLY A 144 18.62 -1.88 -4.68
CA GLY A 144 17.40 -1.14 -4.40
C GLY A 144 16.20 -2.04 -4.11
N GLY A 145 16.00 -3.10 -4.91
CA GLY A 145 14.94 -4.10 -4.67
C GLY A 145 15.10 -4.86 -3.36
N MET A 146 16.34 -5.21 -2.96
CA MET A 146 16.60 -5.84 -1.66
C MET A 146 16.31 -4.87 -0.50
N GLN A 147 16.66 -3.60 -0.64
CA GLN A 147 16.33 -2.58 0.36
C GLN A 147 14.82 -2.41 0.50
N GLN A 148 14.08 -2.44 -0.61
CA GLN A 148 12.62 -2.37 -0.59
C GLN A 148 12.01 -3.59 0.10
N ARG A 149 12.51 -4.80 -0.18
CA ARG A 149 12.11 -6.02 0.54
C ARG A 149 12.39 -5.93 2.04
N ALA A 150 13.51 -5.37 2.45
CA ALA A 150 13.82 -5.14 3.87
C ALA A 150 12.84 -4.13 4.51
N SER A 151 12.40 -3.11 3.78
CA SER A 151 11.35 -2.18 4.22
C SER A 151 10.01 -2.88 4.41
N ILE A 152 9.64 -3.78 3.50
CA ILE A 152 8.43 -4.61 3.63
C ILE A 152 8.56 -5.55 4.85
N ALA A 153 9.72 -6.22 5.03
CA ALA A 153 9.96 -7.05 6.20
C ALA A 153 9.79 -6.28 7.51
N ARG A 154 10.27 -5.02 7.56
CA ARG A 154 10.08 -4.13 8.72
C ARG A 154 8.60 -3.88 9.01
N ALA A 155 7.79 -3.62 7.98
CA ALA A 155 6.35 -3.41 8.13
C ALA A 155 5.60 -4.68 8.55
N LEU A 156 6.11 -5.87 8.20
CA LEU A 156 5.53 -7.17 8.57
C LEU A 156 5.93 -7.64 9.96
N SER A 157 7.03 -7.14 10.52
CA SER A 157 7.66 -7.70 11.73
C SER A 157 6.78 -7.59 12.97
N PHE A 158 5.87 -6.61 13.05
CA PHE A 158 5.01 -6.38 14.22
C PHE A 158 3.55 -6.82 14.02
N ASP A 159 3.30 -7.61 12.98
CA ASP A 159 2.03 -8.31 12.74
C ASP A 159 0.79 -7.42 12.58
N ALA A 160 0.96 -6.23 12.02
CA ALA A 160 -0.18 -5.38 11.66
C ALA A 160 -1.09 -6.07 10.61
N ASP A 161 -2.40 -5.93 10.75
CA ASP A 161 -3.40 -6.51 9.83
C ASP A 161 -3.53 -5.72 8.52
N LEU A 162 -3.21 -4.42 8.55
CA LEU A 162 -3.27 -3.51 7.41
C LEU A 162 -1.86 -3.09 6.98
N LEU A 163 -1.57 -3.21 5.68
CA LEU A 163 -0.33 -2.72 5.06
C LEU A 163 -0.67 -1.55 4.12
N LEU A 164 -0.04 -0.42 4.36
CA LEU A 164 -0.13 0.78 3.53
C LEU A 164 1.16 0.88 2.72
N MET A 165 1.08 0.81 1.40
CA MET A 165 2.24 0.78 0.50
C MET A 165 2.17 1.90 -0.53
N ASP A 166 3.10 2.83 -0.46
CA ASP A 166 3.16 4.02 -1.31
C ASP A 166 4.20 3.85 -2.42
N GLU A 167 3.77 3.45 -3.61
CA GLU A 167 4.59 3.19 -4.79
C GLU A 167 5.88 2.38 -4.50
N PRO A 168 5.80 1.25 -3.80
CA PRO A 168 6.99 0.58 -3.26
C PRO A 168 7.97 0.11 -4.33
N PHE A 169 7.53 -0.04 -5.58
CA PHE A 169 8.34 -0.55 -6.69
C PHE A 169 8.53 0.47 -7.82
N GLY A 170 8.09 1.72 -7.63
CA GLY A 170 8.08 2.75 -8.66
C GLY A 170 9.45 3.10 -9.24
N ALA A 171 10.53 2.98 -8.45
CA ALA A 171 11.89 3.30 -8.87
C ALA A 171 12.69 2.12 -9.45
N LEU A 172 12.05 0.94 -9.61
CA LEU A 172 12.70 -0.28 -10.06
C LEU A 172 12.46 -0.54 -11.56
N ASP A 173 13.40 -1.22 -12.20
CA ASP A 173 13.22 -1.72 -13.56
C ASP A 173 12.09 -2.78 -13.64
N GLU A 174 11.58 -3.00 -14.86
CA GLU A 174 10.40 -3.83 -15.08
C GLU A 174 10.59 -5.28 -14.60
N ILE A 175 11.74 -5.89 -14.90
CA ILE A 175 12.01 -7.30 -14.55
C ILE A 175 12.05 -7.48 -13.04
N VAL A 176 12.74 -6.58 -12.33
CA VAL A 176 12.83 -6.62 -10.86
C VAL A 176 11.46 -6.35 -10.24
N ARG A 177 10.69 -5.41 -10.81
CA ARG A 177 9.32 -5.08 -10.36
C ARG A 177 8.41 -6.29 -10.50
N ASP A 178 8.43 -6.97 -11.63
CA ASP A 178 7.61 -8.15 -11.88
C ASP A 178 7.90 -9.27 -10.89
N HIS A 179 9.18 -9.54 -10.64
CA HIS A 179 9.59 -10.50 -9.63
C HIS A 179 9.08 -10.12 -8.22
N LEU A 180 9.18 -8.84 -7.85
CA LEU A 180 8.71 -8.35 -6.54
C LEU A 180 7.18 -8.37 -6.43
N ASN A 181 6.46 -8.13 -7.52
CA ASN A 181 5.01 -8.26 -7.59
C ASN A 181 4.57 -9.70 -7.33
N GLU A 182 5.23 -10.70 -7.93
CA GLU A 182 4.95 -12.11 -7.64
C GLU A 182 5.24 -12.47 -6.17
N GLN A 183 6.36 -11.96 -5.62
CA GLN A 183 6.70 -12.19 -4.20
C GLN A 183 5.66 -11.55 -3.27
N LEU A 184 5.22 -10.33 -3.57
CA LEU A 184 4.21 -9.63 -2.80
C LEU A 184 2.85 -10.35 -2.87
N LEU A 185 2.47 -10.85 -4.04
CA LEU A 185 1.25 -11.61 -4.21
C LEU A 185 1.29 -12.93 -3.40
N LYS A 186 2.39 -13.67 -3.46
CA LYS A 186 2.61 -14.89 -2.66
C LYS A 186 2.56 -14.59 -1.16
N LEU A 187 3.13 -13.46 -0.74
CA LEU A 187 3.08 -12.99 0.64
C LEU A 187 1.65 -12.71 1.07
N TRP A 188 0.89 -11.95 0.26
CA TRP A 188 -0.51 -11.65 0.53
C TRP A 188 -1.36 -12.92 0.62
N ALA A 189 -1.20 -13.87 -0.31
CA ALA A 189 -1.90 -15.14 -0.30
C ALA A 189 -1.66 -15.95 0.99
N ARG A 190 -0.42 -15.91 1.52
CA ARG A 190 -0.03 -16.64 2.75
C ARG A 190 -0.51 -15.97 4.03
N THR A 191 -0.49 -14.64 4.08
CA THR A 191 -0.75 -13.87 5.32
C THR A 191 -2.18 -13.40 5.43
N ASN A 192 -2.91 -13.34 4.32
CA ASN A 192 -4.27 -12.80 4.21
C ASN A 192 -4.43 -11.40 4.83
N LYS A 193 -3.35 -10.60 4.82
CA LYS A 193 -3.38 -9.22 5.32
C LYS A 193 -4.18 -8.32 4.39
N THR A 194 -4.74 -7.26 4.92
CA THR A 194 -5.37 -6.20 4.12
C THR A 194 -4.28 -5.29 3.57
N VAL A 195 -4.33 -4.95 2.29
CA VAL A 195 -3.31 -4.12 1.63
C VAL A 195 -3.96 -2.94 0.94
N ALA A 196 -3.46 -1.73 1.20
CA ALA A 196 -3.75 -0.51 0.45
C ALA A 196 -2.48 -0.10 -0.29
N PHE A 197 -2.49 -0.18 -1.60
CA PHE A 197 -1.32 -0.10 -2.48
C PHE A 197 -1.45 1.03 -3.49
N VAL A 198 -0.53 1.96 -3.48
CA VAL A 198 -0.46 3.05 -4.48
C VAL A 198 0.47 2.66 -5.61
N THR A 199 0.01 2.79 -6.84
CA THR A 199 0.81 2.59 -8.04
C THR A 199 0.35 3.52 -9.18
N HIS A 200 1.23 3.71 -10.16
CA HIS A 200 0.92 4.36 -11.44
C HIS A 200 0.91 3.34 -12.61
N SER A 201 1.18 2.06 -12.33
CA SER A 201 1.24 0.99 -13.32
C SER A 201 -0.08 0.22 -13.38
N ILE A 202 -0.77 0.28 -14.55
CA ILE A 202 -2.00 -0.48 -14.77
C ILE A 202 -1.76 -1.99 -14.65
N PRO A 203 -0.72 -2.59 -15.29
CA PRO A 203 -0.45 -4.02 -15.15
C PRO A 203 -0.22 -4.44 -13.69
N GLU A 204 0.46 -3.62 -12.91
CA GLU A 204 0.71 -3.88 -11.49
C GLU A 204 -0.58 -3.86 -10.67
N ALA A 205 -1.42 -2.81 -10.84
CA ALA A 205 -2.71 -2.70 -10.16
C ALA A 205 -3.61 -3.90 -10.47
N VAL A 206 -3.73 -4.29 -11.74
CA VAL A 206 -4.56 -5.43 -12.14
C VAL A 206 -3.99 -6.76 -11.64
N PHE A 207 -2.65 -6.93 -11.69
CA PHE A 207 -2.00 -8.16 -11.27
C PHE A 207 -2.12 -8.40 -9.76
N LEU A 208 -2.02 -7.38 -8.92
CA LEU A 208 -1.97 -7.54 -7.47
C LEU A 208 -3.35 -7.54 -6.80
N SER A 209 -4.33 -6.84 -7.37
CA SER A 209 -5.52 -6.43 -6.62
C SER A 209 -6.66 -7.44 -6.66
N SER A 210 -7.47 -7.40 -5.60
CA SER A 210 -8.87 -7.85 -5.59
C SER A 210 -9.83 -6.67 -5.84
N LYS A 211 -9.35 -5.43 -5.67
CA LYS A 211 -10.12 -4.20 -5.90
C LYS A 211 -9.19 -3.09 -6.39
N ILE A 212 -9.58 -2.40 -7.45
CA ILE A 212 -8.82 -1.27 -8.02
C ILE A 212 -9.67 -0.01 -7.91
N VAL A 213 -9.10 1.01 -7.26
CA VAL A 213 -9.72 2.33 -7.10
C VAL A 213 -9.08 3.30 -8.07
N VAL A 214 -9.86 3.78 -9.03
CA VAL A 214 -9.40 4.75 -10.03
C VAL A 214 -9.72 6.15 -9.54
N MET A 215 -8.70 7.04 -9.49
CA MET A 215 -8.82 8.40 -8.98
C MET A 215 -8.71 9.43 -10.11
N SER A 216 -9.51 10.49 -10.00
CA SER A 216 -9.48 11.67 -10.89
C SER A 216 -8.22 12.51 -10.69
N PRO A 217 -7.84 13.40 -11.63
CA PRO A 217 -6.94 14.50 -11.35
C PRO A 217 -7.41 15.35 -10.16
N ARG A 218 -6.53 16.25 -9.70
CA ARG A 218 -6.83 17.12 -8.55
C ARG A 218 -8.02 18.04 -8.79
N PRO A 219 -8.97 18.16 -7.80
CA PRO A 219 -8.99 17.45 -6.53
C PRO A 219 -9.31 15.97 -6.71
N GLY A 220 -8.51 15.10 -6.05
CA GLY A 220 -8.66 13.64 -6.16
C GLY A 220 -10.03 13.19 -5.66
N ARG A 221 -10.75 12.47 -6.51
CA ARG A 221 -12.04 11.81 -6.23
C ARG A 221 -11.94 10.37 -6.72
N ILE A 222 -12.74 9.50 -6.15
CA ILE A 222 -12.91 8.15 -6.72
C ILE A 222 -13.87 8.26 -7.90
N ILE A 223 -13.45 7.80 -9.07
CA ILE A 223 -14.25 7.84 -10.31
C ILE A 223 -14.72 6.46 -10.74
N ASP A 224 -13.99 5.41 -10.39
CA ASP A 224 -14.43 4.02 -10.59
C ASP A 224 -13.83 3.11 -9.52
N VAL A 225 -14.55 2.05 -9.18
CA VAL A 225 -14.09 0.96 -8.32
C VAL A 225 -14.30 -0.35 -9.06
N ILE A 226 -13.21 -1.03 -9.37
CA ILE A 226 -13.20 -2.25 -10.17
C ILE A 226 -12.83 -3.42 -9.26
N GLU A 227 -13.75 -4.35 -9.05
CA GLU A 227 -13.47 -5.61 -8.37
C GLU A 227 -12.90 -6.62 -9.38
N THR A 228 -11.93 -7.43 -8.93
CA THR A 228 -11.34 -8.51 -9.74
C THR A 228 -11.53 -9.84 -9.01
N ASP A 229 -11.82 -10.88 -9.76
CA ASP A 229 -12.00 -12.24 -9.24
C ASP A 229 -10.86 -13.18 -9.65
N PHE A 230 -9.65 -12.65 -9.70
CA PHE A 230 -8.47 -13.45 -10.02
C PHE A 230 -8.04 -14.31 -8.82
N ALA A 231 -7.61 -15.54 -9.11
CA ALA A 231 -7.05 -16.43 -8.10
C ALA A 231 -5.85 -15.79 -7.36
N LYS A 232 -5.75 -16.05 -6.05
CA LYS A 232 -4.67 -15.47 -5.22
C LYS A 232 -3.28 -16.03 -5.54
N ASP A 233 -3.21 -17.19 -6.18
CA ASP A 233 -1.97 -17.89 -6.58
C ASP A 233 -1.60 -17.70 -8.06
N ARG A 234 -2.16 -16.68 -8.72
CA ARG A 234 -1.87 -16.34 -10.11
C ARG A 234 -0.40 -16.03 -10.35
N THR A 235 0.07 -16.33 -11.56
CA THR A 235 1.40 -15.98 -12.07
C THR A 235 1.30 -14.84 -13.08
N LEU A 236 2.44 -14.32 -13.54
CA LEU A 236 2.50 -13.25 -14.55
C LEU A 236 1.85 -13.65 -15.88
N ASP A 237 1.71 -14.96 -16.17
CA ASP A 237 1.06 -15.45 -17.38
C ASP A 237 -0.41 -14.98 -17.49
N ILE A 238 -1.05 -14.63 -16.37
CA ILE A 238 -2.41 -14.06 -16.37
C ILE A 238 -2.51 -12.79 -17.24
N ARG A 239 -1.39 -12.06 -17.42
CA ARG A 239 -1.36 -10.81 -18.20
C ARG A 239 -1.72 -11.02 -19.68
N GLU A 240 -1.60 -12.25 -20.17
CA GLU A 240 -1.92 -12.61 -21.56
C GLU A 240 -3.39 -13.07 -21.72
N THR A 241 -4.13 -13.18 -20.60
CA THR A 241 -5.53 -13.64 -20.64
C THR A 241 -6.48 -12.52 -21.06
N PRO A 242 -7.60 -12.86 -21.76
CA PRO A 242 -8.61 -11.88 -22.13
C PRO A 242 -9.20 -11.15 -20.93
N GLU A 243 -9.42 -11.84 -19.81
CA GLU A 243 -10.00 -11.29 -18.59
C GLU A 243 -9.09 -10.21 -17.98
N PHE A 244 -7.78 -10.45 -17.97
CA PHE A 244 -6.80 -9.45 -17.49
C PHE A 244 -6.80 -8.21 -18.41
N LEU A 245 -6.81 -8.42 -19.71
CA LEU A 245 -6.81 -7.35 -20.72
C LEU A 245 -8.10 -6.51 -20.64
N GLU A 246 -9.25 -7.13 -20.38
CA GLU A 246 -10.52 -6.43 -20.17
C GLU A 246 -10.48 -5.52 -18.93
N VAL A 247 -10.01 -6.04 -17.78
CA VAL A 247 -9.84 -5.24 -16.56
C VAL A 247 -8.85 -4.10 -16.79
N ALA A 248 -7.70 -4.36 -17.43
CA ALA A 248 -6.70 -3.35 -17.75
C ALA A 248 -7.26 -2.28 -18.69
N HIS A 249 -8.11 -2.67 -19.66
CA HIS A 249 -8.81 -1.73 -20.53
C HIS A 249 -9.77 -0.84 -19.73
N ARG A 250 -10.60 -1.41 -18.86
CA ARG A 250 -11.53 -0.66 -18.00
C ARG A 250 -10.79 0.35 -17.11
N VAL A 251 -9.67 -0.05 -16.50
CA VAL A 251 -8.82 0.87 -15.70
C VAL A 251 -8.32 2.03 -16.59
N ARG A 252 -7.86 1.73 -17.81
CA ARG A 252 -7.36 2.75 -18.75
C ARG A 252 -8.46 3.72 -19.16
N GLU A 253 -9.66 3.24 -19.44
CA GLU A 253 -10.81 4.11 -19.77
C GLU A 253 -11.22 4.98 -18.59
N GLY A 254 -11.23 4.45 -17.35
CA GLY A 254 -11.46 5.24 -16.14
C GLY A 254 -10.44 6.37 -16.00
N LEU A 255 -9.13 6.07 -16.21
CA LEU A 255 -8.09 7.10 -16.17
C LEU A 255 -8.27 8.17 -17.28
N ARG A 256 -8.68 7.79 -18.48
CA ARG A 256 -8.95 8.72 -19.58
C ARG A 256 -10.16 9.60 -19.30
N ALA A 257 -11.25 9.04 -18.79
CA ALA A 257 -12.46 9.79 -18.43
C ALA A 257 -12.19 10.84 -17.32
N GLY A 258 -11.25 10.54 -16.42
CA GLY A 258 -10.80 11.47 -15.39
C GLY A 258 -9.90 12.59 -15.93
N HIS A 259 -9.24 12.38 -17.06
CA HIS A 259 -8.54 13.42 -17.82
C HIS A 259 -9.52 14.03 -18.83
N SER A 260 -10.34 14.98 -18.42
CA SER A 260 -10.87 15.93 -19.40
C SER A 260 -9.64 16.67 -19.94
N TYR A 261 -9.26 16.37 -21.18
CA TYR A 261 -8.39 17.24 -21.96
C TYR A 261 -9.26 18.48 -22.27
N ASP A 262 -9.38 19.39 -21.31
CA ASP A 262 -9.81 20.75 -21.60
C ASP A 262 -8.60 21.42 -22.27
N ASP A 263 -8.70 21.56 -23.60
CA ASP A 263 -7.82 22.34 -24.47
C ASP A 263 -7.73 23.81 -24.02
#